data_9dc61489209ab6ac3b5d964d9e028786
#
_entry.id   9dc61489209ab6ac3b5d964d9e028786
#
_cell.length_a   1.000
_cell.length_b   1.000
_cell.length_c   1.000
_cell.angle_alpha   90.00
_cell.angle_beta   90.00
_cell.angle_gamma   90.00
#
_symmetry.space_group_name_H-M   'P 1'
#
loop_
_entity.id
_entity.type
_entity.pdbx_description
1 polymer ?
#
loop_
_entity_poly.entity_id
_entity_poly.type
_entity_poly.pdbx_seq_one_letter_code
_entity_poly.pdbx_strand_id
1 'polypeptide(L)'
;MDSSILRGGSAMLALTILAMSWATACPAETLPPAERPDPKIGDSAVFRNLDMRTGEKRETSVVVIMIDADKIVNETSGSTSGTRTYTRDYNLLQVKTGEKVTFTAKPFWASLRFPLEVGQTWDGFFESEAVLRPRNRSTQWRWKANVVAAEAVTVPAGTFQTFKIEYDGRYFAHQSDQSWTGSHKETAWFAPGINQFVKRELEQRAPGRNFLNHHVIELVSFKPAP
;
A
#
# COMPACT_ATOMS: atom_id res chain seq x y z
N MET A 1 -74.60 56.39 -18.87
CA MET A 1 -74.41 55.23 -19.71
C MET A 1 -72.96 54.89 -19.61
N ASP A 2 -72.61 54.14 -18.53
CA ASP A 2 -71.23 53.72 -18.32
C ASP A 2 -71.22 52.46 -17.53
N SER A 3 -70.81 51.43 -18.13
CA SER A 3 -70.69 50.09 -17.52
C SER A 3 -69.19 49.75 -17.28
N SER A 4 -68.79 49.89 -16.06
CA SER A 4 -67.44 49.48 -15.58
C SER A 4 -67.45 48.01 -15.17
N ILE A 5 -66.58 47.24 -15.83
CA ILE A 5 -66.32 45.85 -15.59
C ILE A 5 -65.12 45.70 -14.62
N LEU A 6 -65.35 45.20 -13.43
CA LEU A 6 -64.37 44.79 -12.48
C LEU A 6 -63.73 43.48 -12.93
N ARG A 7 -62.37 43.44 -13.10
CA ARG A 7 -61.55 42.24 -13.28
C ARG A 7 -60.94 41.86 -11.93
N GLY A 8 -61.37 40.75 -11.36
CA GLY A 8 -60.73 40.16 -10.22
C GLY A 8 -59.43 39.44 -10.64
N GLY A 9 -58.32 39.84 -10.05
CA GLY A 9 -57.04 39.15 -10.19
C GLY A 9 -56.87 38.08 -9.08
N SER A 10 -56.86 36.83 -9.46
CA SER A 10 -56.47 35.73 -8.55
C SER A 10 -54.97 35.68 -8.41
N ALA A 11 -54.45 36.00 -7.24
CA ALA A 11 -53.03 35.76 -6.91
C ALA A 11 -52.82 34.31 -6.57
N MET A 12 -52.10 33.58 -7.43
CA MET A 12 -51.64 32.21 -7.17
C MET A 12 -50.38 32.27 -6.32
N LEU A 13 -50.48 31.83 -5.05
CA LEU A 13 -49.34 31.70 -4.14
C LEU A 13 -48.60 30.40 -4.51
N ALA A 14 -47.44 30.50 -5.13
CA ALA A 14 -46.57 29.37 -5.40
C ALA A 14 -45.78 29.01 -4.12
N LEU A 15 -46.13 27.89 -3.51
CA LEU A 15 -45.44 27.32 -2.35
C LEU A 15 -44.20 26.55 -2.85
N THR A 16 -43.02 27.15 -2.74
CA THR A 16 -41.75 26.48 -3.08
C THR A 16 -41.35 25.61 -1.91
N ILE A 17 -41.51 24.30 -2.04
CA ILE A 17 -41.01 23.32 -1.06
C ILE A 17 -39.52 23.10 -1.29
N LEU A 18 -38.70 23.65 -0.41
CA LEU A 18 -37.25 23.42 -0.39
C LEU A 18 -37.00 21.99 0.18
N ALA A 19 -36.75 21.03 -0.69
CA ALA A 19 -36.35 19.69 -0.28
C ALA A 19 -34.90 19.73 0.25
N MET A 20 -34.73 19.77 1.57
CA MET A 20 -33.44 19.57 2.23
C MET A 20 -33.04 18.09 2.10
N SER A 21 -32.15 17.80 1.14
CA SER A 21 -31.51 16.49 1.04
C SER A 21 -30.55 16.34 2.22
N TRP A 22 -30.92 15.56 3.19
CA TRP A 22 -30.01 15.12 4.25
C TRP A 22 -29.09 14.07 3.64
N ALA A 23 -27.86 14.45 3.35
CA ALA A 23 -26.80 13.50 3.07
C ALA A 23 -26.54 12.72 4.36
N THR A 24 -27.06 11.50 4.44
CA THR A 24 -26.68 10.55 5.49
C THR A 24 -25.19 10.25 5.30
N ALA A 25 -24.34 10.84 6.13
CA ALA A 25 -22.94 10.41 6.25
C ALA A 25 -22.99 8.93 6.69
N CYS A 26 -22.57 8.06 5.79
CA CYS A 26 -22.36 6.66 6.14
C CYS A 26 -21.29 6.64 7.26
N PRO A 27 -21.57 6.04 8.43
CA PRO A 27 -20.55 5.95 9.46
C PRO A 27 -19.33 5.22 8.87
N ALA A 28 -18.15 5.76 9.08
CA ALA A 28 -16.92 5.09 8.69
C ALA A 28 -16.92 3.71 9.37
N GLU A 29 -16.89 2.66 8.56
CA GLU A 29 -16.91 1.28 9.03
C GLU A 29 -15.61 1.06 9.80
N THR A 30 -15.68 0.93 11.11
CA THR A 30 -14.51 0.69 11.96
C THR A 30 -14.13 -0.77 11.85
N LEU A 31 -13.05 -1.08 11.17
CA LEU A 31 -12.47 -2.43 11.25
C LEU A 31 -11.96 -2.68 12.68
N PRO A 32 -12.19 -3.87 13.24
CA PRO A 32 -11.54 -4.27 14.48
C PRO A 32 -10.01 -4.32 14.28
N PRO A 33 -9.22 -4.14 15.35
CA PRO A 33 -7.77 -4.30 15.26
C PRO A 33 -7.40 -5.60 14.56
N ALA A 34 -6.46 -5.53 13.60
CA ALA A 34 -5.99 -6.71 12.91
C ALA A 34 -4.81 -7.32 13.65
N GLU A 35 -4.94 -8.59 13.98
CA GLU A 35 -3.89 -9.39 14.57
C GLU A 35 -2.80 -9.76 13.54
N ARG A 36 -1.69 -10.31 14.04
CA ARG A 36 -0.61 -10.83 13.20
C ARG A 36 -1.15 -11.76 12.11
N PRO A 37 -0.66 -11.63 10.86
CA PRO A 37 -1.03 -12.53 9.77
C PRO A 37 -0.72 -13.99 10.09
N ASP A 38 -1.63 -14.87 9.71
CA ASP A 38 -1.45 -16.32 9.77
C ASP A 38 -1.60 -16.94 8.38
N PRO A 39 -0.60 -16.75 7.49
CA PRO A 39 -0.62 -17.31 6.15
C PRO A 39 -0.46 -18.83 6.21
N LYS A 40 -0.84 -19.50 5.11
CA LYS A 40 -0.65 -20.94 4.94
C LYS A 40 0.33 -21.23 3.82
N ILE A 41 1.08 -22.32 3.95
CA ILE A 41 1.91 -22.82 2.85
C ILE A 41 1.00 -23.17 1.67
N GLY A 42 1.29 -22.58 0.49
CA GLY A 42 0.47 -22.70 -0.70
C GLY A 42 -0.42 -21.48 -0.97
N ASP A 43 -0.60 -20.56 0.00
CA ASP A 43 -1.25 -19.26 -0.30
C ASP A 43 -0.51 -18.58 -1.45
N SER A 44 -1.26 -18.13 -2.45
CA SER A 44 -0.67 -17.54 -3.64
C SER A 44 -1.38 -16.25 -4.07
N ALA A 45 -0.60 -15.34 -4.66
CA ALA A 45 -1.06 -14.04 -5.13
C ALA A 45 -0.35 -13.65 -6.42
N VAL A 46 -1.01 -12.87 -7.25
CA VAL A 46 -0.41 -12.20 -8.41
C VAL A 46 -0.53 -10.70 -8.19
N PHE A 47 0.58 -10.01 -8.32
CA PHE A 47 0.67 -8.56 -8.21
C PHE A 47 1.08 -7.95 -9.55
N ARG A 48 0.45 -6.84 -9.92
CA ARG A 48 0.84 -5.98 -11.02
C ARG A 48 1.55 -4.75 -10.49
N ASN A 49 2.75 -4.50 -10.98
CA ASN A 49 3.50 -3.27 -10.74
C ASN A 49 3.40 -2.39 -11.99
N LEU A 50 2.92 -1.17 -11.83
CA LEU A 50 2.89 -0.12 -12.83
C LEU A 50 3.93 0.93 -12.47
N ASP A 51 4.92 1.14 -13.33
CA ASP A 51 5.81 2.30 -13.27
C ASP A 51 5.05 3.53 -13.79
N MET A 52 4.75 4.46 -12.90
CA MET A 52 3.94 5.66 -13.23
C MET A 52 4.68 6.64 -14.16
N ARG A 53 5.99 6.51 -14.26
CA ARG A 53 6.82 7.37 -15.11
C ARG A 53 6.90 6.86 -16.55
N THR A 54 6.94 5.56 -16.76
CA THR A 54 7.08 4.93 -18.09
C THR A 54 5.81 4.29 -18.60
N GLY A 55 4.82 4.03 -17.73
CA GLY A 55 3.62 3.27 -18.05
C GLY A 55 3.85 1.76 -18.16
N GLU A 56 5.07 1.28 -17.89
CA GLU A 56 5.41 -0.14 -17.96
C GLU A 56 4.67 -0.93 -16.88
N LYS A 57 4.07 -2.04 -17.29
CA LYS A 57 3.38 -2.98 -16.40
C LYS A 57 4.15 -4.29 -16.33
N ARG A 58 4.36 -4.78 -15.11
CA ARG A 58 5.02 -6.05 -14.83
C ARG A 58 4.21 -6.84 -13.82
N GLU A 59 4.08 -8.14 -14.03
CA GLU A 59 3.40 -9.02 -13.09
C GLU A 59 4.40 -9.94 -12.39
N THR A 60 4.12 -10.21 -11.12
CA THR A 60 4.88 -11.12 -10.26
C THR A 60 3.90 -12.01 -9.52
N SER A 61 4.09 -13.31 -9.65
CA SER A 61 3.41 -14.32 -8.83
C SER A 61 4.20 -14.56 -7.56
N VAL A 62 3.49 -14.77 -6.47
CA VAL A 62 4.05 -15.01 -5.14
C VAL A 62 3.35 -16.21 -4.54
N VAL A 63 4.11 -17.16 -3.97
CA VAL A 63 3.59 -18.35 -3.29
C VAL A 63 4.30 -18.50 -1.96
N VAL A 64 3.56 -18.75 -0.88
CA VAL A 64 4.13 -19.09 0.43
C VAL A 64 4.64 -20.53 0.36
N ILE A 65 5.95 -20.74 0.49
CA ILE A 65 6.58 -22.04 0.36
C ILE A 65 7.09 -22.61 1.69
N MET A 66 7.31 -21.75 2.69
CA MET A 66 7.81 -22.19 4.01
C MET A 66 7.32 -21.22 5.09
N ILE A 67 6.97 -21.78 6.23
CA ILE A 67 6.65 -21.07 7.46
C ILE A 67 7.31 -21.80 8.61
N ASP A 68 8.13 -21.10 9.40
CA ASP A 68 8.68 -21.61 10.65
C ASP A 68 8.34 -20.71 11.84
N ALA A 69 8.96 -20.92 13.00
CA ALA A 69 8.68 -20.13 14.20
C ALA A 69 8.92 -18.62 14.02
N ASP A 70 9.92 -18.25 13.22
CA ASP A 70 10.42 -16.88 13.11
C ASP A 70 10.19 -16.25 11.75
N LYS A 71 9.97 -17.04 10.69
CA LYS A 71 10.04 -16.58 9.31
C LYS A 71 8.91 -17.12 8.44
N ILE A 72 8.64 -16.35 7.39
CA ILE A 72 7.82 -16.75 6.24
C ILE A 72 8.72 -16.62 5.01
N VAL A 73 8.72 -17.64 4.14
CA VAL A 73 9.43 -17.57 2.85
C VAL A 73 8.42 -17.69 1.72
N ASN A 74 8.49 -16.72 0.85
CA ASN A 74 7.71 -16.69 -0.38
C ASN A 74 8.63 -16.94 -1.58
N GLU A 75 8.20 -17.79 -2.49
CA GLU A 75 8.76 -17.87 -3.84
C GLU A 75 8.10 -16.83 -4.74
N THR A 76 8.89 -16.21 -5.60
CA THR A 76 8.41 -15.25 -6.60
C THR A 76 8.80 -15.70 -8.00
N SER A 77 7.90 -15.49 -8.97
CA SER A 77 8.12 -15.79 -10.38
C SER A 77 7.50 -14.71 -11.27
N GLY A 78 7.87 -14.68 -12.55
CA GLY A 78 7.45 -13.64 -13.49
C GLY A 78 8.51 -12.54 -13.64
N SER A 79 8.14 -11.28 -13.46
CA SER A 79 9.07 -10.15 -13.64
C SER A 79 10.22 -10.15 -12.63
N THR A 80 10.04 -10.77 -11.46
CA THR A 80 11.10 -11.04 -10.49
C THR A 80 11.03 -12.51 -10.07
N SER A 81 12.15 -13.23 -10.17
CA SER A 81 12.21 -14.65 -9.79
C SER A 81 13.19 -14.85 -8.66
N GLY A 82 12.80 -15.66 -7.67
CA GLY A 82 13.62 -15.96 -6.50
C GLY A 82 12.80 -16.13 -5.24
N THR A 83 13.42 -15.91 -4.07
CA THR A 83 12.73 -16.02 -2.79
C THR A 83 12.80 -14.73 -2.00
N ARG A 84 11.76 -14.48 -1.21
CA ARG A 84 11.70 -13.39 -0.24
C ARG A 84 11.45 -13.96 1.14
N THR A 85 12.31 -13.61 2.08
CA THR A 85 12.19 -14.03 3.49
C THR A 85 11.67 -12.85 4.30
N TYR A 86 10.67 -13.11 5.12
CA TYR A 86 10.03 -12.13 6.00
C TYR A 86 10.08 -12.60 7.45
N THR A 87 9.91 -11.67 8.39
CA THR A 87 9.51 -11.99 9.77
C THR A 87 8.09 -12.56 9.78
N ARG A 88 7.63 -13.06 10.94
CA ARG A 88 6.23 -13.49 11.13
C ARG A 88 5.23 -12.33 10.97
N ASP A 89 5.67 -11.08 11.11
CA ASP A 89 4.85 -9.88 10.88
C ASP A 89 4.93 -9.37 9.42
N TYR A 90 5.38 -10.19 8.47
CA TYR A 90 5.57 -9.82 7.06
C TYR A 90 6.51 -8.63 6.82
N ASN A 91 7.48 -8.42 7.71
CA ASN A 91 8.55 -7.44 7.50
C ASN A 91 9.72 -8.10 6.75
N LEU A 92 10.14 -7.51 5.62
CA LEU A 92 11.14 -8.10 4.73
C LEU A 92 12.53 -8.15 5.37
N LEU A 93 13.15 -9.31 5.35
CA LEU A 93 14.52 -9.57 5.80
C LEU A 93 15.50 -9.68 4.63
N GLN A 94 15.12 -10.44 3.59
CA GLN A 94 16.05 -10.81 2.53
C GLN A 94 15.33 -11.11 1.21
N VAL A 95 16.01 -10.83 0.10
CA VAL A 95 15.63 -11.29 -1.25
C VAL A 95 16.79 -12.07 -1.85
N LYS A 96 16.49 -13.24 -2.43
CA LYS A 96 17.42 -14.01 -3.26
C LYS A 96 16.93 -14.04 -4.70
N THR A 97 17.87 -14.04 -5.65
CA THR A 97 17.63 -14.33 -7.06
C THR A 97 18.48 -15.55 -7.41
N GLY A 98 17.83 -16.68 -7.67
CA GLY A 98 18.49 -17.99 -7.61
C GLY A 98 19.09 -18.20 -6.23
N GLU A 99 20.33 -18.67 -6.16
CA GLU A 99 21.05 -18.90 -4.90
C GLU A 99 21.71 -17.63 -4.32
N LYS A 100 21.66 -16.50 -5.05
CA LYS A 100 22.38 -15.29 -4.63
C LYS A 100 21.48 -14.37 -3.82
N VAL A 101 21.95 -13.94 -2.65
CA VAL A 101 21.33 -12.84 -1.89
C VAL A 101 21.55 -11.55 -2.68
N THR A 102 20.45 -10.89 -3.04
CA THR A 102 20.46 -9.64 -3.81
C THR A 102 20.02 -8.43 -2.98
N PHE A 103 19.38 -8.68 -1.84
CA PHE A 103 18.97 -7.65 -0.90
C PHE A 103 18.89 -8.20 0.52
N THR A 104 19.32 -7.40 1.50
CA THR A 104 19.12 -7.64 2.92
C THR A 104 18.65 -6.38 3.62
N ALA A 105 17.86 -6.53 4.68
CA ALA A 105 17.46 -5.45 5.59
C ALA A 105 17.76 -5.85 7.04
N LYS A 106 18.33 -4.94 7.83
CA LYS A 106 18.71 -5.14 9.22
C LYS A 106 18.15 -4.02 10.10
N PRO A 107 17.35 -4.33 11.16
CA PRO A 107 16.92 -5.69 11.52
C PRO A 107 15.95 -6.28 10.48
N PHE A 108 15.08 -5.50 9.87
CA PHE A 108 14.11 -5.83 8.82
C PHE A 108 13.50 -4.56 8.25
N TRP A 109 12.93 -4.65 7.07
CA TRP A 109 12.13 -3.55 6.49
C TRP A 109 10.79 -3.47 7.21
N ALA A 110 10.66 -2.51 8.14
CA ALA A 110 9.57 -2.37 9.09
C ALA A 110 8.27 -1.85 8.45
N SER A 111 7.64 -2.65 7.59
CA SER A 111 6.39 -2.26 6.90
C SER A 111 5.15 -2.38 7.80
N LEU A 112 5.13 -3.32 8.72
CA LEU A 112 3.96 -3.63 9.54
C LEU A 112 4.33 -3.75 11.02
N ARG A 113 3.36 -3.36 11.87
CA ARG A 113 3.42 -3.55 13.32
C ARG A 113 2.02 -3.92 13.82
N PHE A 114 1.91 -5.10 14.41
CA PHE A 114 0.64 -5.62 14.90
C PHE A 114 0.46 -5.44 16.42
N PRO A 115 -0.82 -5.36 16.91
CA PRO A 115 -2.05 -5.32 16.11
C PRO A 115 -2.14 -4.01 15.30
N LEU A 116 -2.80 -4.05 14.11
CA LEU A 116 -3.06 -2.84 13.31
C LEU A 116 -4.40 -2.24 13.72
N GLU A 117 -4.41 -0.95 14.04
CA GLU A 117 -5.63 -0.18 14.33
C GLU A 117 -5.51 1.26 13.82
N VAL A 118 -6.62 1.90 13.51
CA VAL A 118 -6.65 3.28 13.05
C VAL A 118 -6.11 4.21 14.14
N GLY A 119 -5.21 5.13 13.76
CA GLY A 119 -4.51 6.05 14.67
C GLY A 119 -3.19 5.51 15.20
N GLN A 120 -2.86 4.23 14.99
CA GLN A 120 -1.57 3.67 15.38
C GLN A 120 -0.44 4.30 14.56
N THR A 121 0.67 4.60 15.24
CA THR A 121 1.89 5.13 14.60
C THR A 121 3.13 4.37 15.07
N TRP A 122 4.14 4.28 14.21
CA TRP A 122 5.46 3.77 14.58
C TRP A 122 6.56 4.38 13.74
N ASP A 123 7.76 4.38 14.31
CA ASP A 123 8.97 4.74 13.58
C ASP A 123 9.65 3.49 13.04
N GLY A 124 10.07 3.55 11.77
CA GLY A 124 10.86 2.53 11.10
C GLY A 124 12.30 3.01 10.92
N PHE A 125 13.25 2.21 11.38
CA PHE A 125 14.67 2.37 11.07
C PHE A 125 15.24 1.02 10.66
N PHE A 126 15.94 1.00 9.53
CA PHE A 126 16.70 -0.17 9.11
C PHE A 126 17.81 0.22 8.15
N GLU A 127 18.79 -0.67 8.04
CA GLU A 127 19.83 -0.60 7.02
C GLU A 127 19.58 -1.68 5.98
N SER A 128 19.78 -1.35 4.71
CA SER A 128 19.68 -2.31 3.63
C SER A 128 20.95 -2.36 2.79
N GLU A 129 21.26 -3.56 2.30
CA GLU A 129 22.28 -3.80 1.30
C GLU A 129 21.62 -4.38 0.05
N ALA A 130 21.86 -3.77 -1.11
CA ALA A 130 21.40 -4.26 -2.40
C ALA A 130 22.59 -4.55 -3.32
N VAL A 131 22.59 -5.76 -3.89
CA VAL A 131 23.57 -6.17 -4.89
C VAL A 131 23.09 -5.67 -6.26
N LEU A 132 23.62 -4.52 -6.66
CA LEU A 132 23.34 -3.91 -7.95
C LEU A 132 24.61 -4.04 -8.82
N ARG A 133 24.51 -4.68 -9.95
CA ARG A 133 25.67 -4.76 -10.86
C ARG A 133 25.87 -3.41 -11.55
N PRO A 134 27.13 -2.92 -11.64
CA PRO A 134 28.36 -3.52 -11.16
C PRO A 134 28.70 -3.24 -9.69
N ARG A 135 27.87 -2.51 -8.93
CA ARG A 135 28.23 -2.00 -7.61
C ARG A 135 27.13 -2.21 -6.58
N ASN A 136 27.50 -2.64 -5.38
CA ASN A 136 26.57 -2.77 -4.26
C ASN A 136 26.18 -1.39 -3.72
N ARG A 137 24.98 -1.31 -3.16
CA ARG A 137 24.48 -0.11 -2.51
C ARG A 137 24.04 -0.44 -1.08
N SER A 138 24.55 0.31 -0.11
CA SER A 138 24.02 0.35 1.24
C SER A 138 23.10 1.55 1.38
N THR A 139 22.06 1.40 2.20
CA THR A 139 21.09 2.48 2.42
C THR A 139 20.59 2.43 3.84
N GLN A 140 20.61 3.56 4.53
CA GLN A 140 19.96 3.76 5.81
C GLN A 140 18.60 4.41 5.59
N TRP A 141 17.56 3.84 6.20
CA TRP A 141 16.18 4.26 6.06
C TRP A 141 15.62 4.71 7.40
N ARG A 142 14.85 5.79 7.36
CA ARG A 142 14.09 6.29 8.51
C ARG A 142 12.76 6.80 8.01
N TRP A 143 11.68 6.31 8.59
CA TRP A 143 10.34 6.79 8.30
C TRP A 143 9.44 6.76 9.52
N LYS A 144 8.33 7.47 9.42
CA LYS A 144 7.17 7.36 10.30
C LYS A 144 6.04 6.71 9.52
N ALA A 145 5.40 5.72 10.12
CA ALA A 145 4.20 5.09 9.61
C ALA A 145 3.00 5.51 10.46
N ASN A 146 1.84 5.67 9.80
CA ASN A 146 0.58 6.03 10.43
C ASN A 146 -0.57 5.27 9.77
N VAL A 147 -1.38 4.56 10.56
CA VAL A 147 -2.64 3.95 10.09
C VAL A 147 -3.72 5.02 10.09
N VAL A 148 -4.00 5.59 8.94
CA VAL A 148 -4.85 6.79 8.82
C VAL A 148 -6.33 6.51 8.68
N ALA A 149 -6.70 5.33 8.16
CA ALA A 149 -8.10 4.96 7.94
C ALA A 149 -8.29 3.44 7.87
N ALA A 150 -9.55 3.02 8.06
CA ALA A 150 -10.08 1.75 7.59
C ALA A 150 -11.05 2.07 6.45
N GLU A 151 -10.82 1.49 5.28
CA GLU A 151 -11.62 1.78 4.07
C GLU A 151 -11.68 0.59 3.12
N ALA A 152 -12.74 0.55 2.30
CA ALA A 152 -12.86 -0.42 1.22
C ALA A 152 -12.03 0.03 0.01
N VAL A 153 -11.21 -0.87 -0.52
CA VAL A 153 -10.38 -0.62 -1.71
C VAL A 153 -10.66 -1.64 -2.79
N THR A 154 -10.92 -1.16 -4.00
CA THR A 154 -11.13 -2.00 -5.18
C THR A 154 -9.85 -2.07 -6.01
N VAL A 155 -9.40 -3.29 -6.27
CA VAL A 155 -8.27 -3.66 -7.13
C VAL A 155 -8.73 -4.74 -8.12
N PRO A 156 -7.93 -5.15 -9.12
CA PRO A 156 -8.35 -6.19 -10.07
C PRO A 156 -8.82 -7.51 -9.43
N ALA A 157 -8.27 -7.87 -8.25
CA ALA A 157 -8.69 -9.06 -7.51
C ALA A 157 -10.05 -8.96 -6.81
N GLY A 158 -10.65 -7.76 -6.73
CA GLY A 158 -11.92 -7.51 -6.05
C GLY A 158 -11.87 -6.33 -5.08
N THR A 159 -12.90 -6.22 -4.23
CA THR A 159 -12.99 -5.19 -3.19
C THR A 159 -12.68 -5.79 -1.82
N PHE A 160 -11.83 -5.11 -1.06
CA PHE A 160 -11.33 -5.57 0.24
C PHE A 160 -11.49 -4.47 1.29
N GLN A 161 -11.89 -4.84 2.49
CA GLN A 161 -11.77 -3.98 3.68
C GLN A 161 -10.31 -3.93 4.11
N THR A 162 -9.76 -2.74 4.25
CA THR A 162 -8.32 -2.53 4.42
C THR A 162 -8.00 -1.50 5.49
N PHE A 163 -6.82 -1.64 6.09
CA PHE A 163 -6.15 -0.54 6.78
C PHE A 163 -5.28 0.24 5.80
N LYS A 164 -5.50 1.55 5.71
CA LYS A 164 -4.65 2.47 4.96
C LYS A 164 -3.51 2.94 5.84
N ILE A 165 -2.29 2.69 5.40
CA ILE A 165 -1.06 3.04 6.12
C ILE A 165 -0.27 4.02 5.26
N GLU A 166 0.09 5.16 5.82
CA GLU A 166 0.95 6.15 5.19
C GLU A 166 2.34 6.12 5.82
N TYR A 167 3.36 6.12 4.96
CA TYR A 167 4.77 6.17 5.35
C TYR A 167 5.39 7.44 4.78
N ASP A 168 6.03 8.23 5.64
CA ASP A 168 6.81 9.40 5.24
C ASP A 168 8.20 9.30 5.84
N GLY A 169 9.23 9.40 5.00
CA GLY A 169 10.58 9.21 5.47
C GLY A 169 11.67 9.70 4.51
N ARG A 170 12.88 9.40 4.94
CA ARG A 170 14.11 9.74 4.23
C ARG A 170 15.04 8.54 4.20
N TYR A 171 15.92 8.55 3.23
CA TYR A 171 17.02 7.59 3.15
C TYR A 171 18.34 8.28 2.84
N PHE A 172 19.41 7.66 3.33
CA PHE A 172 20.76 7.97 2.97
C PHE A 172 21.39 6.76 2.29
N ALA A 173 21.77 6.92 1.03
CA ALA A 173 22.34 5.83 0.23
C ALA A 173 23.80 6.08 -0.05
N HIS A 174 24.58 5.01 -0.04
CA HIS A 174 25.98 4.99 -0.38
C HIS A 174 26.25 3.90 -1.42
N GLN A 175 26.95 4.26 -2.50
CA GLN A 175 27.35 3.34 -3.57
C GLN A 175 28.73 3.73 -4.08
N SER A 176 29.73 2.91 -3.81
CA SER A 176 31.15 3.18 -4.10
C SER A 176 31.63 4.48 -3.42
N ASP A 177 31.94 5.49 -4.18
CA ASP A 177 32.43 6.81 -3.77
C ASP A 177 31.35 7.89 -3.71
N GLN A 178 30.09 7.51 -4.00
CA GLN A 178 28.96 8.43 -4.04
C GLN A 178 27.98 8.19 -2.91
N SER A 179 27.52 9.29 -2.31
CA SER A 179 26.48 9.28 -1.31
C SER A 179 25.40 10.30 -1.66
N TRP A 180 24.18 10.00 -1.31
CA TRP A 180 23.06 10.92 -1.50
C TRP A 180 21.94 10.68 -0.49
N THR A 181 21.14 11.70 -0.28
CA THR A 181 19.90 11.61 0.48
C THR A 181 18.70 11.62 -0.46
N GLY A 182 17.61 11.04 -0.03
CA GLY A 182 16.34 11.09 -0.72
C GLY A 182 15.17 11.02 0.22
N SER A 183 13.98 11.26 -0.33
CA SER A 183 12.70 11.09 0.36
C SER A 183 12.02 9.80 -0.08
N HIS A 184 11.21 9.24 0.81
CA HIS A 184 10.36 8.08 0.58
C HIS A 184 8.97 8.39 1.10
N LYS A 185 7.98 8.28 0.23
CA LYS A 185 6.56 8.34 0.57
C LYS A 185 5.89 7.10 0.04
N GLU A 186 5.07 6.50 0.86
CA GLU A 186 4.31 5.34 0.46
C GLU A 186 2.92 5.38 1.11
N THR A 187 1.91 4.98 0.36
CA THR A 187 0.59 4.64 0.89
C THR A 187 0.32 3.18 0.57
N ALA A 188 -0.03 2.41 1.58
CA ALA A 188 -0.28 0.98 1.44
C ALA A 188 -1.63 0.61 2.08
N TRP A 189 -2.34 -0.31 1.45
CA TRP A 189 -3.62 -0.85 1.90
C TRP A 189 -3.46 -2.33 2.23
N PHE A 190 -3.53 -2.62 3.53
CA PHE A 190 -3.42 -3.98 4.05
C PHE A 190 -4.81 -4.56 4.30
N ALA A 191 -5.13 -5.70 3.70
CA ALA A 191 -6.37 -6.43 3.88
C ALA A 191 -6.17 -7.59 4.88
N PRO A 192 -6.66 -7.47 6.14
CA PRO A 192 -6.49 -8.52 7.14
C PRO A 192 -7.19 -9.83 6.75
N GLY A 193 -8.32 -9.76 6.04
CA GLY A 193 -9.08 -10.95 5.61
C GLY A 193 -8.32 -11.91 4.69
N ILE A 194 -7.24 -11.44 4.05
CA ILE A 194 -6.37 -12.26 3.18
C ILE A 194 -4.89 -12.15 3.54
N ASN A 195 -4.57 -11.48 4.64
CA ASN A 195 -3.20 -11.28 5.14
C ASN A 195 -2.24 -10.67 4.11
N GLN A 196 -2.72 -9.74 3.25
CA GLN A 196 -1.94 -9.19 2.15
C GLN A 196 -2.12 -7.67 2.01
N PHE A 197 -1.08 -6.99 1.53
CA PHE A 197 -1.26 -5.69 0.90
C PHE A 197 -1.99 -5.89 -0.44
N VAL A 198 -3.12 -5.22 -0.61
CA VAL A 198 -3.89 -5.28 -1.88
C VAL A 198 -3.49 -4.16 -2.83
N LYS A 199 -3.01 -3.04 -2.29
CA LYS A 199 -2.51 -1.91 -3.07
C LYS A 199 -1.37 -1.21 -2.35
N ARG A 200 -0.39 -0.70 -3.11
CA ARG A 200 0.70 0.15 -2.62
C ARG A 200 1.01 1.21 -3.66
N GLU A 201 1.17 2.46 -3.22
CA GLU A 201 1.64 3.58 -4.03
C GLU A 201 2.92 4.10 -3.40
N LEU A 202 4.02 4.04 -4.15
CA LEU A 202 5.36 4.31 -3.66
C LEU A 202 6.00 5.41 -4.48
N GLU A 203 6.51 6.44 -3.81
CA GLU A 203 7.35 7.47 -4.41
C GLU A 203 8.67 7.63 -3.67
N GLN A 204 9.77 7.58 -4.41
CA GLN A 204 11.12 7.88 -3.90
C GLN A 204 11.76 8.94 -4.77
N ARG A 205 12.34 9.96 -4.15
CA ARG A 205 13.03 11.05 -4.83
C ARG A 205 14.44 11.23 -4.28
N ALA A 206 15.37 11.51 -5.16
CA ALA A 206 16.73 11.96 -4.84
C ALA A 206 17.06 13.17 -5.73
N PRO A 207 16.69 14.39 -5.34
CA PRO A 207 16.80 15.58 -6.20
C PRO A 207 18.22 15.82 -6.72
N GLY A 208 19.24 15.59 -5.90
CA GLY A 208 20.65 15.74 -6.30
C GLY A 208 21.11 14.73 -7.37
N ARG A 209 20.32 13.73 -7.73
CA ARG A 209 20.60 12.72 -8.75
C ARG A 209 19.56 12.67 -9.87
N ASN A 210 18.60 13.58 -9.88
CA ASN A 210 17.46 13.57 -10.80
C ASN A 210 16.74 12.20 -10.82
N PHE A 211 16.64 11.57 -9.64
CA PHE A 211 16.04 10.25 -9.47
C PHE A 211 14.61 10.37 -8.97
N LEU A 212 13.70 9.75 -9.70
CA LEU A 212 12.31 9.56 -9.30
C LEU A 212 11.93 8.09 -9.56
N ASN A 213 11.48 7.44 -8.51
CA ASN A 213 10.87 6.12 -8.58
C ASN A 213 9.42 6.27 -8.12
N HIS A 214 8.45 5.97 -9.00
CA HIS A 214 7.03 6.10 -8.70
C HIS A 214 6.29 4.89 -9.24
N HIS A 215 5.79 4.05 -8.35
CA HIS A 215 5.14 2.79 -8.66
C HIS A 215 3.78 2.68 -7.98
N VAL A 216 2.86 2.03 -8.69
CA VAL A 216 1.60 1.51 -8.13
C VAL A 216 1.64 -0.01 -8.25
N ILE A 217 1.43 -0.70 -7.12
CA ILE A 217 1.37 -2.16 -7.06
C ILE A 217 -0.04 -2.54 -6.64
N GLU A 218 -0.70 -3.40 -7.40
CA GLU A 218 -2.06 -3.86 -7.14
C GLU A 218 -2.15 -5.38 -7.16
N LEU A 219 -2.97 -5.92 -6.29
CA LEU A 219 -3.33 -7.34 -6.29
C LEU A 219 -4.23 -7.64 -7.48
N VAL A 220 -3.81 -8.59 -8.34
CA VAL A 220 -4.56 -9.04 -9.52
C VAL A 220 -5.37 -10.29 -9.21
N SER A 221 -4.84 -11.18 -8.37
CA SER A 221 -5.54 -12.37 -7.90
C SER A 221 -4.94 -12.85 -6.58
N PHE A 222 -5.78 -13.50 -5.77
CA PHE A 222 -5.38 -14.21 -4.57
C PHE A 222 -6.07 -15.58 -4.54
N LYS A 223 -5.31 -16.61 -4.18
CA LYS A 223 -5.81 -17.97 -4.01
C LYS A 223 -5.30 -18.50 -2.67
N PRO A 224 -6.19 -18.72 -1.69
CA PRO A 224 -5.80 -19.37 -0.44
C PRO A 224 -5.37 -20.81 -0.69
N ALA A 225 -4.50 -21.31 0.15
CA ALA A 225 -4.19 -22.74 0.19
C ALA A 225 -5.47 -23.55 0.51
N PRO A 226 -5.58 -24.77 0.03
CA PRO A 226 -6.72 -25.65 0.29
C PRO A 226 -6.83 -26.08 1.76
#